data_9b0c7af8ab28f08a24a26c0524f00dfc
#
_entry.id   9b0c7af8ab28f08a24a26c0524f00dfc
#
_cell.length_a   1.000
_cell.length_b   1.000
_cell.length_c   1.000
_cell.angle_alpha   90.00
_cell.angle_beta   90.00
_cell.angle_gamma   90.00
#
_symmetry.space_group_name_H-M   'P 1'
#
loop_
_entity.id
_entity.type
_entity.pdbx_description
1 polymer ?
#
loop_
_entity_poly.entity_id
_entity_poly.type
_entity_poly.pdbx_seq_one_letter_code
_entity_poly.pdbx_strand_id
1 'polypeptide(L)'
;ENVSQTNILKKIQHDLFDIGGELSIPNYKKVDIKKVSFLEQELDRMNDTLPPLKDFILPGGSKAASYSHLGRTVCRRVERNLFLLNDKEEVNTNALKYINRLSDFLFVLARYINKENNVDDILWQKDI
;
A
#
# COMPACT_ATOMS: atom_id res chain seq x y z
N GLU A 1 9.82 16.09 8.55
CA GLU A 1 9.53 14.67 8.80
C GLU A 1 10.59 13.77 8.19
N ASN A 2 10.96 12.73 8.91
CA ASN A 2 11.88 11.71 8.43
C ASN A 2 11.09 10.46 8.07
N VAL A 3 11.33 9.94 6.86
CA VAL A 3 10.69 8.71 6.38
C VAL A 3 11.80 7.71 6.03
N SER A 4 11.97 6.70 6.88
CA SER A 4 13.04 5.71 6.72
C SER A 4 12.83 4.77 5.52
N GLN A 5 11.60 4.67 5.00
CA GLN A 5 11.24 3.76 3.91
C GLN A 5 11.38 4.37 2.51
N THR A 6 12.13 5.46 2.36
CA THR A 6 12.27 6.15 1.08
C THR A 6 12.72 5.25 -0.06
N ASN A 7 13.69 4.35 0.20
CA ASN A 7 14.19 3.43 -0.83
C ASN A 7 13.13 2.40 -1.24
N ILE A 8 12.34 1.92 -0.28
CA ILE A 8 11.24 0.99 -0.54
C ILE A 8 10.18 1.67 -1.40
N LEU A 9 9.84 2.93 -1.07
CA LEU A 9 8.87 3.71 -1.84
C LEU A 9 9.34 3.94 -3.28
N LYS A 10 10.62 4.18 -3.49
CA LYS A 10 11.18 4.30 -4.84
C LYS A 10 11.03 3.00 -5.62
N LYS A 11 11.31 1.86 -4.97
CA LYS A 11 11.11 0.55 -5.59
C LYS A 11 9.64 0.34 -5.96
N ILE A 12 8.73 0.70 -5.08
CA ILE A 12 7.29 0.63 -5.35
C ILE A 12 6.91 1.48 -6.57
N GLN A 13 7.49 2.66 -6.72
CA GLN A 13 7.25 3.50 -7.90
C GLN A 13 7.69 2.80 -9.20
N HIS A 14 8.85 2.13 -9.19
CA HIS A 14 9.29 1.33 -10.34
C HIS A 14 8.33 0.18 -10.61
N ASP A 15 7.88 -0.52 -9.58
CA ASP A 15 6.94 -1.62 -9.74
C ASP A 15 5.59 -1.14 -10.31
N LEU A 16 5.10 0.01 -9.85
CA LEU A 16 3.87 0.61 -10.37
C LEU A 16 4.02 1.02 -11.85
N PHE A 17 5.17 1.54 -12.22
CA PHE A 17 5.46 1.83 -13.62
C PHE A 17 5.41 0.56 -14.48
N ASP A 18 5.96 -0.54 -13.98
CA ASP A 18 5.91 -1.82 -14.66
C ASP A 18 4.48 -2.36 -14.79
N ILE A 19 3.65 -2.19 -13.76
CA ILE A 19 2.23 -2.55 -13.82
C ILE A 19 1.53 -1.73 -14.91
N GLY A 20 1.78 -0.43 -14.96
CA GLY A 20 1.25 0.44 -16.01
C GLY A 20 1.68 -0.02 -17.41
N GLY A 21 2.92 -0.47 -17.54
CA GLY A 21 3.43 -1.04 -18.78
C GLY A 21 2.69 -2.31 -19.20
N GLU A 22 2.43 -3.20 -18.25
CA GLU A 22 1.68 -4.44 -18.51
C GLU A 22 0.25 -4.14 -18.99
N LEU A 23 -0.39 -3.12 -18.44
CA LEU A 23 -1.74 -2.74 -18.83
C LEU A 23 -1.78 -2.08 -20.21
N SER A 24 -0.69 -1.49 -20.66
CA SER A 24 -0.62 -0.72 -21.90
C SER A 24 -0.07 -1.51 -23.07
N ILE A 25 0.80 -2.49 -22.84
CA ILE A 25 1.53 -3.22 -23.87
C ILE A 25 1.08 -4.68 -23.87
N PRO A 26 0.47 -5.19 -24.96
CA PRO A 26 0.08 -6.59 -25.03
C PRO A 26 1.23 -7.54 -24.79
N ASN A 27 1.01 -8.60 -24.00
CA ASN A 27 1.97 -9.66 -23.68
C ASN A 27 3.20 -9.20 -22.90
N TYR A 28 3.21 -7.98 -22.40
CA TYR A 28 4.26 -7.48 -21.52
C TYR A 28 3.93 -7.84 -20.08
N LYS A 29 4.77 -8.70 -19.45
CA LYS A 29 4.59 -9.13 -18.06
C LYS A 29 5.89 -8.93 -17.31
N LYS A 30 5.90 -8.04 -16.33
CA LYS A 30 7.07 -7.70 -15.51
C LYS A 30 6.88 -8.03 -14.03
N VAL A 31 5.64 -8.00 -13.55
CA VAL A 31 5.37 -8.20 -12.14
C VAL A 31 5.23 -9.69 -11.85
N ASP A 32 6.20 -10.25 -11.15
CA ASP A 32 6.20 -11.63 -10.71
C ASP A 32 5.89 -11.73 -9.21
N ILE A 33 5.82 -12.96 -8.72
CA ILE A 33 5.50 -13.22 -7.31
C ILE A 33 6.59 -12.68 -6.36
N LYS A 34 7.82 -12.52 -6.83
CA LYS A 34 8.91 -12.00 -5.98
C LYS A 34 8.67 -10.56 -5.57
N LYS A 35 8.09 -9.75 -6.46
CA LYS A 35 7.72 -8.35 -6.14
C LYS A 35 6.63 -8.31 -5.07
N VAL A 36 5.65 -9.19 -5.17
CA VAL A 36 4.59 -9.31 -4.17
C VAL A 36 5.17 -9.75 -2.83
N SER A 37 6.02 -10.78 -2.83
CA SER A 37 6.65 -11.31 -1.60
C SER A 37 7.52 -10.26 -0.92
N PHE A 38 8.26 -9.47 -1.69
CA PHE A 38 9.06 -8.38 -1.14
C PHE A 38 8.18 -7.39 -0.38
N LEU A 39 7.06 -7.00 -0.98
CA LEU A 39 6.12 -6.05 -0.37
C LEU A 39 5.52 -6.61 0.92
N GLU A 40 5.14 -7.90 0.91
CA GLU A 40 4.62 -8.58 2.09
C GLU A 40 5.66 -8.64 3.23
N GLN A 41 6.91 -8.94 2.91
CA GLN A 41 8.00 -8.98 3.90
C GLN A 41 8.23 -7.61 4.54
N GLU A 42 8.22 -6.55 3.75
CA GLU A 42 8.41 -5.19 4.26
C GLU A 42 7.22 -4.75 5.12
N LEU A 43 6.02 -5.12 4.71
CA LEU A 43 4.81 -4.89 5.50
C LEU A 43 4.88 -5.58 6.85
N ASP A 44 5.22 -6.86 6.86
CA ASP A 44 5.31 -7.66 8.08
C ASP A 44 6.37 -7.11 9.02
N ARG A 45 7.52 -6.72 8.49
CA ARG A 45 8.61 -6.15 9.28
C ARG A 45 8.17 -4.88 10.02
N MET A 46 7.45 -4.00 9.35
CA MET A 46 6.93 -2.79 9.99
C MET A 46 5.82 -3.12 10.99
N ASN A 47 4.91 -4.00 10.60
CA ASN A 47 3.75 -4.34 11.42
C ASN A 47 4.13 -5.02 12.73
N ASP A 48 5.21 -5.81 12.73
CA ASP A 48 5.70 -6.49 13.93
C ASP A 48 6.13 -5.52 15.03
N THR A 49 6.46 -4.27 14.68
CA THR A 49 6.84 -3.24 15.64
C THR A 49 5.65 -2.45 16.21
N LEU A 50 4.46 -2.65 15.65
CA LEU A 50 3.28 -1.87 16.00
C LEU A 50 2.39 -2.64 16.96
N PRO A 51 1.76 -1.96 17.94
CA PRO A 51 0.79 -2.62 18.81
C PRO A 51 -0.44 -3.04 18.02
N PRO A 52 -1.13 -4.13 18.44
CA PRO A 52 -2.38 -4.53 17.80
C PRO A 52 -3.41 -3.42 17.87
N LEU A 53 -4.19 -3.27 16.81
CA LEU A 53 -5.31 -2.33 16.78
C LEU A 53 -6.48 -2.89 17.58
N LYS A 54 -7.05 -2.03 18.45
CA LYS A 54 -8.23 -2.36 19.25
C LYS A 54 -9.51 -1.92 18.55
N ASP A 55 -9.40 -0.99 17.61
CA ASP A 55 -10.52 -0.44 16.86
C ASP A 55 -9.99 0.20 15.56
N PHE A 56 -10.91 0.68 14.73
CA PHE A 56 -10.54 1.45 13.54
C PHE A 56 -9.80 2.72 13.94
N ILE A 57 -8.88 3.15 13.08
CA ILE A 57 -8.18 4.43 13.25
C ILE A 57 -8.67 5.43 12.23
N LEU A 58 -8.59 6.70 12.58
CA LEU A 58 -8.84 7.79 11.63
C LEU A 58 -7.60 8.01 10.77
N PRO A 59 -7.76 8.29 9.46
CA PRO A 59 -6.62 8.64 8.62
C PRO A 59 -6.07 10.01 9.05
N GLY A 60 -4.75 10.09 9.23
CA GLY A 60 -4.14 11.34 9.64
C GLY A 60 -2.86 11.12 10.44
N GLY A 61 -2.54 12.13 11.24
CA GLY A 61 -1.31 12.19 12.03
C GLY A 61 -0.31 13.11 11.36
N SER A 62 0.95 12.67 11.23
CA SER A 62 1.97 13.46 10.55
C SER A 62 1.62 13.67 9.09
N LYS A 63 2.28 14.64 8.44
CA LYS A 63 2.05 14.93 7.02
C LYS A 63 2.33 13.71 6.15
N ALA A 64 3.46 13.05 6.37
CA ALA A 64 3.82 11.86 5.59
C ALA A 64 2.84 10.71 5.82
N ALA A 65 2.39 10.47 7.06
CA ALA A 65 1.37 9.46 7.35
C ALA A 65 0.05 9.78 6.65
N SER A 66 -0.34 11.05 6.62
CA SER A 66 -1.56 11.48 5.93
C SER A 66 -1.47 11.23 4.43
N TYR A 67 -0.32 11.47 3.80
CA TYR A 67 -0.10 11.13 2.40
C TYR A 67 -0.16 9.60 2.18
N SER A 68 0.37 8.81 3.11
CA SER A 68 0.29 7.35 3.01
C SER A 68 -1.16 6.86 3.07
N HIS A 69 -1.98 7.43 3.94
CA HIS A 69 -3.41 7.13 3.99
C HIS A 69 -4.12 7.52 2.69
N LEU A 70 -3.78 8.69 2.13
CA LEU A 70 -4.34 9.11 0.85
C LEU A 70 -3.95 8.14 -0.27
N GLY A 71 -2.67 7.77 -0.33
CA GLY A 71 -2.18 6.78 -1.29
C GLY A 71 -2.91 5.44 -1.15
N ARG A 72 -3.21 5.00 0.06
CA ARG A 72 -3.99 3.80 0.32
C ARG A 72 -5.37 3.88 -0.33
N THR A 73 -6.07 4.99 -0.18
CA THR A 73 -7.41 5.14 -0.77
C THR A 73 -7.37 5.15 -2.30
N VAL A 74 -6.37 5.80 -2.89
CA VAL A 74 -6.14 5.76 -4.35
C VAL A 74 -5.85 4.34 -4.81
N CYS A 75 -4.99 3.63 -4.07
CA CYS A 75 -4.64 2.24 -4.36
C CYS A 75 -5.86 1.32 -4.34
N ARG A 76 -6.76 1.49 -3.38
CA ARG A 76 -8.00 0.72 -3.30
C ARG A 76 -8.91 1.01 -4.49
N ARG A 77 -8.95 2.25 -4.97
CA ARG A 77 -9.70 2.59 -6.18
C ARG A 77 -9.09 1.91 -7.42
N VAL A 78 -7.78 1.91 -7.54
CA VAL A 78 -7.08 1.18 -8.62
C VAL A 78 -7.40 -0.30 -8.57
N GLU A 79 -7.38 -0.90 -7.40
CA GLU A 79 -7.71 -2.32 -7.20
C GLU A 79 -9.10 -2.63 -7.74
N ARG A 80 -10.11 -1.84 -7.36
CA ARG A 80 -11.47 -2.03 -7.85
C ARG A 80 -11.55 -1.96 -9.38
N ASN A 81 -10.86 -0.99 -9.97
CA ASN A 81 -10.83 -0.82 -11.41
C ASN A 81 -10.12 -1.98 -12.12
N LEU A 82 -9.05 -2.50 -11.54
CA LEU A 82 -8.35 -3.68 -12.10
C LEU A 82 -9.21 -4.94 -12.06
N PHE A 83 -10.00 -5.14 -11.00
CA PHE A 83 -10.94 -6.26 -10.94
C PHE A 83 -12.02 -6.14 -12.03
N LEU A 84 -12.53 -4.92 -12.27
CA LEU A 84 -13.48 -4.69 -13.34
C LEU A 84 -12.86 -4.94 -14.72
N LEU A 85 -11.63 -4.50 -14.93
CA LEU A 85 -10.91 -4.76 -16.18
C LEU A 85 -10.68 -6.26 -16.38
N ASN A 86 -10.34 -6.99 -15.32
CA ASN A 86 -10.07 -8.42 -15.38
C ASN A 86 -11.29 -9.25 -15.82
N ASP A 87 -12.49 -8.73 -15.63
CA ASP A 87 -13.71 -9.37 -16.15
C ASP A 87 -13.81 -9.29 -17.69
N LYS A 88 -13.13 -8.35 -18.30
CA LYS A 88 -13.17 -8.10 -19.74
C LYS A 88 -11.91 -8.54 -20.45
N GLU A 89 -10.77 -8.36 -19.83
CA GLU A 89 -9.45 -8.68 -20.35
C GLU A 89 -8.61 -9.29 -19.24
N GLU A 90 -7.83 -10.30 -19.57
CA GLU A 90 -6.97 -10.95 -18.57
C GLU A 90 -5.92 -9.98 -18.03
N VAL A 91 -5.94 -9.77 -16.73
CA VAL A 91 -4.93 -9.00 -16.00
C VAL A 91 -4.00 -9.96 -15.27
N ASN A 92 -2.69 -9.68 -15.30
CA ASN A 92 -1.71 -10.47 -14.57
C ASN A 92 -2.11 -10.62 -13.10
N THR A 93 -2.29 -11.86 -12.65
CA THR A 93 -2.69 -12.16 -11.27
C THR A 93 -1.72 -11.56 -10.25
N ASN A 94 -0.43 -11.54 -10.54
CA ASN A 94 0.56 -10.94 -9.65
C ASN A 94 0.43 -9.42 -9.56
N ALA A 95 -0.01 -8.76 -10.64
CA ALA A 95 -0.32 -7.33 -10.59
C ALA A 95 -1.52 -7.05 -9.68
N LEU A 96 -2.56 -7.87 -9.76
CA LEU A 96 -3.72 -7.77 -8.86
C LEU A 96 -3.31 -7.96 -7.41
N LYS A 97 -2.50 -8.99 -7.12
CA LYS A 97 -1.99 -9.24 -5.77
C LYS A 97 -1.12 -8.09 -5.28
N TYR A 98 -0.28 -7.55 -6.14
CA TYR A 98 0.60 -6.44 -5.78
C TYR A 98 -0.19 -5.23 -5.32
N ILE A 99 -1.18 -4.81 -6.09
CA ILE A 99 -2.01 -3.65 -5.74
C ILE A 99 -2.78 -3.91 -4.44
N ASN A 100 -3.30 -5.11 -4.23
CA ASN A 100 -3.95 -5.48 -2.98
C ASN A 100 -3.00 -5.35 -1.78
N ARG A 101 -1.79 -5.90 -1.90
CA ARG A 101 -0.78 -5.83 -0.83
C ARG A 101 -0.25 -4.41 -0.62
N LEU A 102 -0.20 -3.61 -1.68
CA LEU A 102 0.24 -2.21 -1.58
C LEU A 102 -0.70 -1.39 -0.71
N SER A 103 -2.01 -1.60 -0.81
CA SER A 103 -2.96 -0.88 0.05
C SER A 103 -2.72 -1.22 1.53
N ASP A 104 -2.48 -2.48 1.85
CA ASP A 104 -2.15 -2.91 3.22
C ASP A 104 -0.81 -2.33 3.67
N PHE A 105 0.20 -2.34 2.79
CA PHE A 105 1.50 -1.74 3.05
C PHE A 105 1.36 -0.26 3.41
N LEU A 106 0.60 0.50 2.64
CA LEU A 106 0.42 1.94 2.86
C LEU A 106 -0.31 2.23 4.18
N PHE A 107 -1.25 1.38 4.58
CA PHE A 107 -1.90 1.49 5.88
C PHE A 107 -0.90 1.29 7.02
N VAL A 108 -0.12 0.22 6.96
CA VAL A 108 0.90 -0.08 7.98
C VAL A 108 1.98 0.99 7.97
N LEU A 109 2.39 1.47 6.80
CA LEU A 109 3.38 2.53 6.66
C LEU A 109 2.92 3.82 7.36
N ALA A 110 1.65 4.21 7.21
CA ALA A 110 1.11 5.39 7.86
C ALA A 110 1.26 5.29 9.39
N ARG A 111 0.89 4.14 9.97
CA ARG A 111 1.04 3.90 11.40
C ARG A 111 2.51 3.89 11.83
N TYR A 112 3.37 3.27 11.02
CA TYR A 112 4.80 3.19 11.30
C TYR A 112 5.45 4.57 11.27
N ILE A 113 5.11 5.41 10.31
CA ILE A 113 5.60 6.79 10.24
C ILE A 113 5.15 7.59 11.46
N ASN A 114 3.89 7.46 11.85
CA ASN A 114 3.38 8.15 13.04
C ASN A 114 4.16 7.70 14.29
N LYS A 115 4.41 6.41 14.44
CA LYS A 115 5.19 5.90 15.56
C LYS A 115 6.61 6.46 15.56
N GLU A 116 7.27 6.51 14.42
CA GLU A 116 8.62 7.06 14.29
C GLU A 116 8.67 8.56 14.65
N ASN A 117 7.58 9.27 14.44
CA ASN A 117 7.47 10.70 14.72
C ASN A 117 6.78 10.99 16.07
N ASN A 118 6.57 9.97 16.88
CA ASN A 118 5.90 10.06 18.19
C ASN A 118 4.50 10.66 18.11
N VAL A 119 3.76 10.30 17.07
CA VAL A 119 2.35 10.67 16.86
C VAL A 119 1.50 9.44 17.08
N ASP A 120 0.56 9.52 18.01
CA ASP A 120 -0.35 8.41 18.30
C ASP A 120 -1.43 8.27 17.24
N ASP A 121 -1.84 7.03 16.97
CA ASP A 121 -3.05 6.78 16.17
C ASP A 121 -4.28 7.30 16.92
N ILE A 122 -5.21 7.90 16.19
CA ILE A 122 -6.48 8.34 16.75
C ILE A 122 -7.53 7.28 16.40
N LEU A 123 -8.09 6.66 17.45
CA LEU A 123 -9.11 5.64 17.27
C LEU A 123 -10.45 6.25 16.90
N TRP A 124 -11.16 5.58 16.00
CA TRP A 124 -12.55 5.93 15.71
C TRP A 124 -13.40 5.75 16.97
N GLN A 125 -14.26 6.71 17.24
CA GLN A 125 -15.19 6.69 18.36
C GLN A 125 -16.61 6.59 17.83
N LYS A 126 -17.29 5.51 18.20
CA LYS A 126 -18.70 5.35 17.92
C LYS A 126 -19.48 6.37 18.77
N ASP A 127 -20.50 6.99 18.22
CA ASP A 127 -21.40 7.89 18.94
C ASP A 127 -20.74 9.18 19.49
N ILE A 128 -19.72 9.69 18.80
CA ILE A 128 -19.12 10.97 19.16
C ILE A 128 -20.05 12.15 18.79
#